data_9f40db69b7fcab1ec1dfbfa37c0a7c70
#
_entry.id   9f40db69b7fcab1ec1dfbfa37c0a7c70
#
_cell.length_a   1.000
_cell.length_b   1.000
_cell.length_c   1.000
_cell.angle_alpha   90.00
_cell.angle_beta   90.00
_cell.angle_gamma   90.00
#
_symmetry.space_group_name_H-M   'P 1'
#
loop_
_entity.id
_entity.type
_entity.pdbx_description
1 polymer ?
#
loop_
_entity_poly.entity_id
_entity_poly.type
_entity_poly.pdbx_seq_one_letter_code
_entity_poly.pdbx_strand_id
1 'polypeptide(L)'
;MAVAMAAINEGRAWDYLFFKKQPEKTLPCIAVTTTSGTGSQVTQVAVMTETATQTKSAVFNNLIYPRVAIVDPDLMVTVPRHTTASTGFDAFCHCFESYINVNGSAYTDIIALEGIRMVAKYLRRVVKDGQDLEAREGMAWADTCGGLAIANAGVTLPHGVGMT
;
A
#
# COMPACT_ATOMS: atom_id res chain seq x y z
N MET A 1 10.74 4.12 -2.29
CA MET A 1 10.56 3.85 -3.73
C MET A 1 10.79 5.11 -4.58
N ALA A 2 9.99 6.18 -4.49
CA ALA A 2 10.19 7.40 -5.28
C ALA A 2 11.58 8.03 -5.09
N VAL A 3 12.11 8.07 -3.87
CA VAL A 3 13.48 8.55 -3.58
C VAL A 3 14.53 7.68 -4.27
N ALA A 4 14.39 6.35 -4.21
CA ALA A 4 15.32 5.41 -4.84
C ALA A 4 15.37 5.58 -6.39
N MET A 5 14.25 5.95 -6.97
CA MET A 5 14.14 6.29 -8.39
C MET A 5 14.80 7.66 -8.69
N ALA A 6 14.40 8.70 -7.95
CA ALA A 6 14.86 10.06 -8.20
C ALA A 6 16.36 10.26 -7.94
N ALA A 7 16.96 9.45 -7.05
CA ALA A 7 18.37 9.57 -6.68
C ALA A 7 19.36 9.30 -7.83
N ILE A 8 18.94 8.58 -8.88
CA ILE A 8 19.83 8.15 -9.97
C ILE A 8 19.24 8.43 -11.37
N ASN A 9 18.14 9.18 -11.44
CA ASN A 9 17.58 9.64 -12.69
C ASN A 9 17.42 11.18 -12.63
N GLU A 10 17.45 11.82 -13.78
CA GLU A 10 17.32 13.28 -13.88
C GLU A 10 15.91 13.78 -13.53
N GLY A 11 15.84 14.94 -12.88
CA GLY A 11 14.61 15.62 -12.55
C GLY A 11 14.05 15.22 -11.18
N ARG A 12 12.83 15.67 -10.90
CA ARG A 12 12.12 15.40 -9.66
C ARG A 12 11.29 14.12 -9.78
N ALA A 13 11.03 13.42 -8.67
CA ALA A 13 10.12 12.26 -8.67
C ALA A 13 8.74 12.59 -9.28
N TRP A 14 8.28 13.83 -9.11
CA TRP A 14 7.02 14.37 -9.68
C TRP A 14 6.99 14.37 -11.22
N ASP A 15 8.12 14.48 -11.88
CA ASP A 15 8.21 14.52 -13.35
C ASP A 15 7.86 13.14 -13.99
N TYR A 16 7.85 12.08 -13.17
CA TYR A 16 7.57 10.71 -13.59
C TYR A 16 6.08 10.32 -13.46
N LEU A 17 5.23 11.26 -13.00
CA LEU A 17 3.79 11.05 -12.94
C LEU A 17 3.18 10.87 -14.33
N PHE A 18 2.13 10.07 -14.38
CA PHE A 18 1.35 9.84 -15.61
C PHE A 18 2.20 9.38 -16.80
N PHE A 19 3.30 8.67 -16.53
CA PHE A 19 4.24 8.18 -17.54
C PHE A 19 4.86 9.27 -18.43
N LYS A 20 4.85 10.54 -18.00
CA LYS A 20 5.44 11.66 -18.73
C LYS A 20 6.95 11.50 -18.92
N LYS A 21 7.62 10.93 -17.92
CA LYS A 21 9.02 10.54 -17.95
C LYS A 21 9.15 9.10 -17.49
N GLN A 22 10.07 8.35 -18.07
CA GLN A 22 10.32 6.97 -17.65
C GLN A 22 11.69 6.87 -17.00
N PRO A 23 11.82 6.24 -15.82
CA PRO A 23 13.12 5.97 -15.23
C PRO A 23 13.81 4.85 -16.01
N GLU A 24 15.11 4.99 -16.22
CA GLU A 24 15.92 3.94 -16.85
C GLU A 24 16.28 2.84 -15.86
N LYS A 25 16.42 3.20 -14.59
CA LYS A 25 16.84 2.33 -13.48
C LYS A 25 16.35 2.86 -12.14
N THR A 26 16.50 2.07 -11.10
CA THR A 26 16.27 2.49 -9.72
C THR A 26 17.31 1.87 -8.78
N LEU A 27 17.56 2.50 -7.65
CA LEU A 27 18.31 1.86 -6.58
C LEU A 27 17.46 0.72 -5.99
N PRO A 28 18.09 -0.40 -5.55
CA PRO A 28 17.37 -1.45 -4.86
C PRO A 28 16.74 -0.89 -3.57
N CYS A 29 15.47 -1.21 -3.35
CA CYS A 29 14.71 -0.80 -2.17
C CYS A 29 14.42 -2.03 -1.31
N ILE A 30 14.71 -1.95 -0.02
CA ILE A 30 14.23 -2.88 1.01
C ILE A 30 13.14 -2.13 1.77
N ALA A 31 11.92 -2.65 1.77
CA ALA A 31 10.79 -2.08 2.48
C ALA A 31 10.61 -2.78 3.82
N VAL A 32 10.59 -2.00 4.91
CA VAL A 32 10.25 -2.47 6.26
C VAL A 32 9.00 -1.72 6.68
N THR A 33 7.87 -2.42 6.80
CA THR A 33 6.59 -1.77 7.10
C THR A 33 6.43 -1.49 8.59
N THR A 34 5.85 -0.34 8.90
CA THR A 34 5.56 0.08 10.28
C THR A 34 4.07 0.36 10.50
N THR A 35 3.24 0.16 9.49
CA THR A 35 1.77 0.26 9.54
C THR A 35 1.15 -0.81 8.67
N SER A 36 -0.10 -1.20 8.96
CA SER A 36 -0.88 -2.12 8.12
C SER A 36 -1.97 -1.32 7.40
N GLY A 37 -1.80 -1.06 6.11
CA GLY A 37 -2.75 -0.26 5.34
C GLY A 37 -2.40 -0.13 3.86
N THR A 38 -1.24 0.43 3.56
CA THR A 38 -0.89 0.86 2.19
C THR A 38 -0.46 -0.27 1.26
N GLY A 39 -0.03 -1.42 1.80
CA GLY A 39 0.53 -2.53 1.02
C GLY A 39 1.78 -2.15 0.20
N SER A 40 2.40 -1.00 0.51
CA SER A 40 3.48 -0.43 -0.31
C SER A 40 4.72 -1.31 -0.44
N GLN A 41 4.93 -2.24 0.49
CA GLN A 41 6.04 -3.19 0.47
C GLN A 41 5.97 -4.20 -0.68
N VAL A 42 4.80 -4.40 -1.27
CA VAL A 42 4.54 -5.36 -2.36
C VAL A 42 3.89 -4.71 -3.59
N THR A 43 4.04 -3.39 -3.75
CA THR A 43 3.47 -2.64 -4.89
C THR A 43 4.53 -1.88 -5.67
N GLN A 44 4.22 -1.54 -6.92
CA GLN A 44 4.99 -0.67 -7.81
C GLN A 44 4.55 0.80 -7.74
N VAL A 45 3.94 1.21 -6.62
CA VAL A 45 3.30 2.50 -6.48
C VAL A 45 3.97 3.35 -5.41
N ALA A 46 4.28 4.59 -5.72
CA ALA A 46 4.74 5.58 -4.74
C ALA A 46 3.83 6.82 -4.79
N VAL A 47 3.03 7.00 -3.75
CA VAL A 47 2.17 8.17 -3.59
C VAL A 47 2.98 9.34 -3.05
N MET A 48 2.79 10.52 -3.65
CA MET A 48 3.48 11.76 -3.30
C MET A 48 2.52 12.93 -3.25
N THR A 49 2.87 13.95 -2.48
CA THR A 49 2.14 15.22 -2.43
C THR A 49 3.05 16.36 -2.89
N GLU A 50 2.62 17.11 -3.90
CA GLU A 50 3.24 18.38 -4.26
C GLU A 50 2.67 19.47 -3.34
N THR A 51 3.49 19.92 -2.42
CA THR A 51 3.06 20.85 -1.38
C THR A 51 2.71 22.25 -1.90
N ALA A 52 3.33 22.66 -3.02
CA ALA A 52 3.08 23.97 -3.64
C ALA A 52 1.67 24.05 -4.24
N THR A 53 1.16 22.95 -4.80
CA THR A 53 -0.16 22.90 -5.45
C THR A 53 -1.19 22.12 -4.63
N GLN A 54 -0.79 21.57 -3.46
CA GLN A 54 -1.62 20.69 -2.63
C GLN A 54 -2.18 19.48 -3.41
N THR A 55 -1.47 19.05 -4.43
CA THR A 55 -1.89 17.93 -5.30
C THR A 55 -1.25 16.63 -4.83
N LYS A 56 -2.06 15.60 -4.59
CA LYS A 56 -1.61 14.24 -4.25
C LYS A 56 -1.74 13.35 -5.48
N SER A 57 -0.70 12.60 -5.83
CA SER A 57 -0.72 11.68 -6.96
C SER A 57 0.30 10.55 -6.78
N ALA A 58 0.29 9.58 -7.68
CA ALA A 58 1.13 8.39 -7.59
C ALA A 58 1.99 8.17 -8.84
N VAL A 59 3.24 7.77 -8.64
CA VAL A 59 4.08 7.18 -9.68
C VAL A 59 3.85 5.68 -9.69
N PHE A 60 3.63 5.15 -10.88
CA PHE A 60 3.51 3.72 -11.17
C PHE A 60 4.68 3.29 -12.05
N ASN A 61 5.52 2.38 -11.58
CA ASN A 61 6.58 1.83 -12.40
C ASN A 61 7.11 0.51 -11.83
N ASN A 62 7.25 -0.51 -12.66
CA ASN A 62 7.72 -1.82 -12.24
C ASN A 62 9.16 -1.81 -11.68
N LEU A 63 9.97 -0.84 -12.03
CA LEU A 63 11.32 -0.71 -11.49
C LEU A 63 11.34 -0.31 -10.00
N ILE A 64 10.27 0.32 -9.49
CA ILE A 64 10.22 0.77 -8.09
C ILE A 64 9.66 -0.26 -7.12
N TYR A 65 9.31 -1.48 -7.57
CA TYR A 65 9.02 -2.56 -6.64
C TYR A 65 10.15 -2.76 -5.61
N PRO A 66 9.86 -2.89 -4.33
CA PRO A 66 10.85 -3.31 -3.36
C PRO A 66 11.45 -4.67 -3.73
N ARG A 67 12.76 -4.82 -3.57
CA ARG A 67 13.46 -6.09 -3.78
C ARG A 67 13.24 -7.06 -2.62
N VAL A 68 13.03 -6.51 -1.45
CA VAL A 68 12.73 -7.25 -0.22
C VAL A 68 11.64 -6.50 0.52
N ALA A 69 10.64 -7.22 1.00
CA ALA A 69 9.61 -6.75 1.91
C ALA A 69 9.79 -7.45 3.27
N ILE A 70 9.97 -6.67 4.32
CA ILE A 70 10.02 -7.16 5.70
C ILE A 70 8.75 -6.67 6.39
N VAL A 71 7.96 -7.61 6.88
CA VAL A 71 6.69 -7.34 7.56
C VAL A 71 6.79 -7.95 8.95
N ASP A 72 7.11 -7.10 9.93
CA ASP A 72 7.28 -7.49 11.32
C ASP A 72 6.20 -6.80 12.16
N PRO A 73 5.23 -7.56 12.71
CA PRO A 73 4.14 -7.00 13.51
C PRO A 73 4.61 -6.26 14.77
N ASP A 74 5.76 -6.62 15.33
CA ASP A 74 6.33 -5.96 16.51
C ASP A 74 6.67 -4.49 16.24
N LEU A 75 7.00 -4.13 15.01
CA LEU A 75 7.24 -2.74 14.61
C LEU A 75 5.96 -1.89 14.56
N MET A 76 4.79 -2.52 14.68
CA MET A 76 3.49 -1.86 14.54
C MET A 76 2.80 -1.63 15.90
N VAL A 77 3.32 -2.17 17.02
CA VAL A 77 2.67 -2.08 18.33
C VAL A 77 2.57 -0.65 18.86
N THR A 78 3.42 0.26 18.40
CA THR A 78 3.42 1.67 18.79
C THR A 78 2.53 2.55 17.92
N VAL A 79 1.89 2.00 16.87
CA VAL A 79 1.01 2.76 15.99
C VAL A 79 -0.21 3.25 16.75
N PRO A 80 -0.50 4.58 16.75
CA PRO A 80 -1.63 5.15 17.47
C PRO A 80 -2.95 4.55 17.02
N ARG A 81 -3.93 4.50 17.95
CA ARG A 81 -5.26 3.94 17.71
C ARG A 81 -5.96 4.50 16.46
N HIS A 82 -5.93 5.82 16.29
CA HIS A 82 -6.54 6.48 15.12
C HIS A 82 -5.87 6.02 13.82
N THR A 83 -4.54 6.02 13.78
CA THR A 83 -3.77 5.57 12.62
C THR A 83 -4.03 4.08 12.33
N THR A 84 -4.04 3.23 13.37
CA THR A 84 -4.39 1.81 13.24
C THR A 84 -5.76 1.61 12.59
N ALA A 85 -6.76 2.41 13.01
CA ALA A 85 -8.11 2.32 12.47
C ALA A 85 -8.17 2.77 11.00
N SER A 86 -7.59 3.93 10.67
CA SER A 86 -7.62 4.49 9.32
C SER A 86 -6.82 3.65 8.32
N THR A 87 -5.60 3.25 8.68
CA THR A 87 -4.78 2.41 7.79
C THR A 87 -5.36 1.00 7.65
N GLY A 88 -5.90 0.42 8.72
CA GLY A 88 -6.54 -0.90 8.64
C GLY A 88 -7.82 -0.88 7.79
N PHE A 89 -8.56 0.23 7.79
CA PHE A 89 -9.69 0.40 6.87
C PHE A 89 -9.21 0.62 5.42
N ASP A 90 -8.09 1.28 5.22
CA ASP A 90 -7.44 1.41 3.90
C ASP A 90 -7.08 0.03 3.32
N ALA A 91 -6.51 -0.88 4.14
CA ALA A 91 -6.26 -2.26 3.73
C ALA A 91 -7.55 -2.99 3.29
N PHE A 92 -8.68 -2.74 3.98
CA PHE A 92 -9.98 -3.25 3.55
C PHE A 92 -10.37 -2.68 2.19
N CYS A 93 -10.24 -1.37 1.99
CA CYS A 93 -10.57 -0.71 0.72
C CYS A 93 -9.73 -1.29 -0.42
N HIS A 94 -8.43 -1.47 -0.23
CA HIS A 94 -7.55 -2.09 -1.22
C HIS A 94 -8.05 -3.47 -1.66
N CYS A 95 -8.37 -4.34 -0.69
CA CYS A 95 -8.88 -5.66 -0.98
C CYS A 95 -10.25 -5.61 -1.68
N PHE A 96 -11.18 -4.81 -1.14
CA PHE A 96 -12.53 -4.70 -1.66
C PHE A 96 -12.56 -4.11 -3.07
N GLU A 97 -11.82 -3.02 -3.29
CA GLU A 97 -11.75 -2.38 -4.60
C GLU A 97 -11.12 -3.29 -5.66
N SER A 98 -10.05 -4.03 -5.30
CA SER A 98 -9.46 -5.02 -6.21
C SER A 98 -10.43 -6.15 -6.55
N TYR A 99 -11.22 -6.62 -5.57
CA TYR A 99 -12.19 -7.70 -5.76
C TYR A 99 -13.30 -7.33 -6.75
N ILE A 100 -13.75 -6.06 -6.74
CA ILE A 100 -14.79 -5.58 -7.66
C ILE A 100 -14.24 -4.96 -8.94
N ASN A 101 -12.90 -4.93 -9.11
CA ASN A 101 -12.26 -4.32 -10.28
C ASN A 101 -12.43 -5.18 -11.52
N VAL A 102 -12.70 -4.55 -12.65
CA VAL A 102 -12.83 -5.24 -13.95
C VAL A 102 -11.55 -5.95 -14.41
N ASN A 103 -10.39 -5.55 -13.86
CA ASN A 103 -9.09 -6.20 -14.10
C ASN A 103 -8.82 -7.37 -13.13
N GLY A 104 -9.82 -7.73 -12.32
CA GLY A 104 -9.72 -8.85 -11.37
C GLY A 104 -9.44 -10.17 -12.06
N SER A 105 -8.83 -11.09 -11.34
CA SER A 105 -8.51 -12.45 -11.76
C SER A 105 -8.78 -13.42 -10.60
N ALA A 106 -8.83 -14.71 -10.87
CA ALA A 106 -8.99 -15.71 -9.81
C ALA A 106 -7.91 -15.58 -8.71
N TYR A 107 -6.68 -15.21 -9.08
CA TYR A 107 -5.62 -14.94 -8.12
C TYR A 107 -5.93 -13.74 -7.23
N THR A 108 -6.28 -12.61 -7.84
CA THR A 108 -6.57 -11.37 -7.08
C THR A 108 -7.81 -11.53 -6.22
N ASP A 109 -8.82 -12.27 -6.68
CA ASP A 109 -10.05 -12.54 -5.93
C ASP A 109 -9.78 -13.34 -4.65
N ILE A 110 -8.97 -14.42 -4.76
CA ILE A 110 -8.59 -15.24 -3.61
C ILE A 110 -7.83 -14.40 -2.57
N ILE A 111 -6.85 -13.62 -3.00
CA ILE A 111 -6.03 -12.79 -2.12
C ILE A 111 -6.86 -11.66 -1.50
N ALA A 112 -7.72 -11.01 -2.28
CA ALA A 112 -8.59 -9.94 -1.80
C ALA A 112 -9.61 -10.45 -0.75
N LEU A 113 -10.25 -11.58 -0.99
CA LEU A 113 -11.19 -12.18 -0.04
C LEU A 113 -10.49 -12.60 1.26
N GLU A 114 -9.27 -13.12 1.18
CA GLU A 114 -8.48 -13.43 2.38
C GLU A 114 -8.16 -12.16 3.18
N GLY A 115 -7.75 -11.08 2.51
CA GLY A 115 -7.50 -9.79 3.16
C GLY A 115 -8.76 -9.24 3.83
N ILE A 116 -9.91 -9.26 3.16
CA ILE A 116 -11.22 -8.84 3.73
C ILE A 116 -11.54 -9.67 4.99
N ARG A 117 -11.35 -10.99 4.94
CA ARG A 117 -11.59 -11.90 6.07
C ARG A 117 -10.70 -11.53 7.27
N MET A 118 -9.44 -11.24 7.02
CA MET A 118 -8.49 -10.85 8.06
C MET A 118 -8.84 -9.50 8.68
N VAL A 119 -9.17 -8.50 7.87
CA VAL A 119 -9.65 -7.20 8.40
C VAL A 119 -10.89 -7.37 9.25
N ALA A 120 -11.89 -8.12 8.79
CA ALA A 120 -13.12 -8.37 9.52
C ALA A 120 -12.87 -9.03 10.89
N LYS A 121 -11.88 -9.93 10.96
CA LYS A 121 -11.51 -10.63 12.20
C LYS A 121 -10.72 -9.76 13.16
N TYR A 122 -9.76 -9.00 12.67
CA TYR A 122 -8.70 -8.43 13.50
C TYR A 122 -8.76 -6.91 13.70
N LEU A 123 -9.32 -6.13 12.76
CA LEU A 123 -9.26 -4.67 12.83
C LEU A 123 -9.84 -4.11 14.14
N ARG A 124 -11.02 -4.58 14.55
CA ARG A 124 -11.64 -4.11 15.80
C ARG A 124 -10.83 -4.50 17.05
N ARG A 125 -10.17 -5.65 17.01
CA ARG A 125 -9.31 -6.12 18.12
C ARG A 125 -8.10 -5.22 18.28
N VAL A 126 -7.35 -5.01 17.19
CA VAL A 126 -6.13 -4.20 17.21
C VAL A 126 -6.40 -2.72 17.47
N VAL A 127 -7.57 -2.19 17.07
CA VAL A 127 -8.00 -0.81 17.40
C VAL A 127 -8.34 -0.68 18.88
N LYS A 128 -8.89 -1.73 19.51
CA LYS A 128 -9.18 -1.77 20.94
C LYS A 128 -7.91 -1.91 21.77
N ASP A 129 -7.03 -2.82 21.37
CA ASP A 129 -5.75 -3.11 22.01
C ASP A 129 -4.63 -3.19 20.96
N GLY A 130 -3.84 -2.14 20.88
CA GLY A 130 -2.71 -2.04 19.95
C GLY A 130 -1.54 -2.98 20.28
N GLN A 131 -1.54 -3.61 21.45
CA GLN A 131 -0.53 -4.60 21.89
C GLN A 131 -0.96 -6.04 21.58
N ASP A 132 -2.16 -6.28 21.05
CA ASP A 132 -2.61 -7.60 20.61
C ASP A 132 -1.80 -8.04 19.38
N LEU A 133 -0.70 -8.77 19.61
CA LEU A 133 0.23 -9.20 18.55
C LEU A 133 -0.45 -10.11 17.53
N GLU A 134 -1.36 -11.00 17.93
CA GLU A 134 -2.11 -11.83 16.98
C GLU A 134 -2.94 -10.95 16.02
N ALA A 135 -3.56 -9.90 16.57
CA ALA A 135 -4.32 -8.97 15.74
C ALA A 135 -3.41 -8.09 14.86
N ARG A 136 -2.21 -7.69 15.32
CA ARG A 136 -1.20 -7.01 14.51
C ARG A 136 -0.74 -7.88 13.36
N GLU A 137 -0.41 -9.14 13.61
CA GLU A 137 -0.01 -10.11 12.59
C GLU A 137 -1.13 -10.31 11.55
N GLY A 138 -2.36 -10.50 12.01
CA GLY A 138 -3.51 -10.64 11.12
C GLY A 138 -3.74 -9.41 10.24
N MET A 139 -3.57 -8.19 10.77
CA MET A 139 -3.66 -6.96 10.00
C MET A 139 -2.47 -6.74 9.07
N ALA A 140 -1.27 -7.14 9.46
CA ALA A 140 -0.08 -7.10 8.60
C ALA A 140 -0.23 -8.04 7.39
N TRP A 141 -0.84 -9.20 7.60
CA TRP A 141 -1.19 -10.10 6.51
C TRP A 141 -2.29 -9.51 5.61
N ALA A 142 -3.35 -8.92 6.20
CA ALA A 142 -4.40 -8.24 5.43
C ALA A 142 -3.86 -7.11 4.53
N ASP A 143 -2.96 -6.29 5.06
CA ASP A 143 -2.25 -5.24 4.33
C ASP A 143 -1.43 -5.81 3.15
N THR A 144 -0.71 -6.90 3.40
CA THR A 144 0.05 -7.59 2.34
C THR A 144 -0.87 -8.13 1.25
N CYS A 145 -2.00 -8.75 1.63
CA CYS A 145 -3.02 -9.20 0.68
C CYS A 145 -3.57 -8.03 -0.14
N GLY A 146 -3.91 -6.92 0.51
CA GLY A 146 -4.37 -5.70 -0.17
C GLY A 146 -3.36 -5.19 -1.17
N GLY A 147 -2.09 -5.08 -0.78
CA GLY A 147 -1.00 -4.67 -1.66
C GLY A 147 -0.83 -5.58 -2.88
N LEU A 148 -0.82 -6.90 -2.69
CA LEU A 148 -0.75 -7.87 -3.78
C LEU A 148 -1.97 -7.79 -4.71
N ALA A 149 -3.15 -7.57 -4.17
CA ALA A 149 -4.38 -7.43 -4.95
C ALA A 149 -4.34 -6.16 -5.82
N ILE A 150 -4.06 -4.99 -5.23
CA ILE A 150 -4.01 -3.72 -6.00
C ILE A 150 -2.84 -3.67 -6.98
N ALA A 151 -1.74 -4.33 -6.70
CA ALA A 151 -0.61 -4.40 -7.63
C ALA A 151 -0.96 -5.10 -8.95
N ASN A 152 -1.97 -5.97 -8.93
CA ASN A 152 -2.39 -6.76 -10.09
C ASN A 152 -3.73 -6.32 -10.68
N ALA A 153 -4.73 -5.95 -9.85
CA ALA A 153 -6.06 -5.53 -10.32
C ALA A 153 -6.25 -4.00 -10.30
N GLY A 154 -5.49 -3.29 -9.46
CA GLY A 154 -5.66 -1.87 -9.24
C GLY A 154 -6.75 -1.55 -8.20
N VAL A 155 -7.00 -0.25 -8.04
CA VAL A 155 -8.05 0.33 -7.20
C VAL A 155 -9.16 0.92 -8.06
N THR A 156 -10.24 1.40 -7.43
CA THR A 156 -11.40 1.97 -8.11
C THR A 156 -11.68 3.41 -7.67
N LEU A 157 -12.90 3.90 -7.88
CA LEU A 157 -13.30 5.28 -7.64
C LEU A 157 -13.02 5.82 -6.23
N PRO A 158 -13.20 5.06 -5.11
CA PRO A 158 -12.90 5.60 -3.78
C PRO A 158 -11.48 6.12 -3.64
N HIS A 159 -10.48 5.37 -4.12
CA HIS A 159 -9.09 5.84 -4.14
C HIS A 159 -8.87 6.98 -5.13
N GLY A 160 -9.57 6.98 -6.27
CA GLY A 160 -9.50 8.09 -7.23
C GLY A 160 -9.98 9.41 -6.61
N VAL A 161 -11.07 9.40 -5.85
CA VAL A 161 -11.61 10.58 -5.16
C VAL A 161 -10.74 10.97 -3.95
N GLY A 162 -10.24 9.99 -3.20
CA GLY A 162 -9.42 10.24 -2.01
C GLY A 162 -8.03 10.82 -2.29
N MET A 163 -7.60 10.87 -3.57
CA MET A 163 -6.34 11.46 -4.00
C MET A 163 -6.49 12.85 -4.64
N THR A 164 -7.69 13.36 -4.74
CA THR A 164 -7.98 14.74 -5.23
C THR A 164 -8.21 15.75 -4.05
#